data_5024b0a6f216e32e12c13815ff2e4355
#
_entry.id   5024b0a6f216e32e12c13815ff2e4355
#
_cell.length_a   1.000
_cell.length_b   1.000
_cell.length_c   1.000
_cell.angle_alpha   90.00
_cell.angle_beta   90.00
_cell.angle_gamma   90.00
#
_symmetry.space_group_name_H-M   'P 1'
#
loop_
_entity.id
_entity.type
_entity.pdbx_description
1 polymer ?
#
loop_
_entity_poly.entity_id
_entity_poly.type
_entity_poly.pdbx_seq_one_letter_code
_entity_poly.pdbx_strand_id
1 'polypeptide(L)'
;MPGVDLLRARFVTHRYTRHAHETFTFGLIEYGIEEFSYGGSLLRAGAGGVALLNPDMVHTGQAGAPEGWAYRVLYPDPGLVAGVAADLGWRLGTPSFPETVVYDTSSARLLRAAHIAAEHGDRLASSSLLRTALAGLLRAHARPGDRARVDRGPYRSPAAIRTVRDLLADRLADPPSLDDLARELDMNPFALVRSFRADTGLPPHAYVNHLRVRLARQLLDSGVAPADVAAEAGFADQAHLTRHFKRVVGVPPRSYQRYREGGKNVQDSGGARHLASHL
;
A
#
# COMPACT_ATOMS: atom_id res chain seq x y z
N MET A 1 -13.96 2.15 -8.38
CA MET A 1 -13.83 1.02 -9.34
C MET A 1 -13.75 -0.25 -8.51
N PRO A 2 -14.47 -1.32 -8.85
CA PRO A 2 -14.31 -2.59 -8.14
C PRO A 2 -12.85 -3.07 -8.22
N GLY A 3 -12.29 -3.52 -7.08
CA GLY A 3 -10.91 -4.04 -7.00
C GLY A 3 -9.80 -2.99 -7.12
N VAL A 4 -10.10 -1.69 -6.98
CA VAL A 4 -9.09 -0.64 -7.02
C VAL A 4 -9.41 0.49 -6.05
N ASP A 5 -8.54 0.71 -5.09
CA ASP A 5 -8.54 1.92 -4.29
C ASP A 5 -7.75 3.03 -4.97
N LEU A 6 -8.13 4.28 -4.70
CA LEU A 6 -7.51 5.46 -5.30
C LEU A 6 -7.12 6.46 -4.22
N LEU A 7 -5.96 7.08 -4.38
CA LEU A 7 -5.49 8.16 -3.53
C LEU A 7 -4.93 9.28 -4.41
N ARG A 8 -5.32 10.52 -4.13
CA ARG A 8 -4.64 11.72 -4.60
C ARG A 8 -4.19 12.52 -3.40
N ALA A 9 -2.91 12.84 -3.33
CA ALA A 9 -2.36 13.56 -2.19
C ALA A 9 -1.22 14.48 -2.59
N ARG A 10 -1.00 15.50 -1.75
CA ARG A 10 0.18 16.36 -1.75
C ARG A 10 0.73 16.44 -0.34
N PHE A 11 2.02 16.21 -0.21
CA PHE A 11 2.73 16.23 1.06
C PHE A 11 4.01 17.05 0.96
N VAL A 12 4.33 17.76 2.03
CA VAL A 12 5.57 18.53 2.17
C VAL A 12 6.42 17.95 3.30
N THR A 13 5.82 17.72 4.46
CA THR A 13 6.52 17.26 5.68
C THR A 13 6.15 15.85 6.09
N HIS A 14 5.13 15.27 5.47
CA HIS A 14 4.67 13.92 5.82
C HIS A 14 5.72 12.86 5.50
N ARG A 15 5.82 11.86 6.38
CA ARG A 15 6.66 10.67 6.20
C ARG A 15 5.83 9.42 6.46
N TYR A 16 5.75 8.56 5.47
CA TYR A 16 5.26 7.21 5.66
C TYR A 16 6.35 6.36 6.34
N THR A 17 6.01 5.75 7.46
CA THR A 17 6.87 4.74 8.06
C THR A 17 6.83 3.45 7.25
N ARG A 18 7.70 2.50 7.58
CA ARG A 18 7.70 1.17 6.93
C ARG A 18 6.33 0.51 7.01
N HIS A 19 5.75 0.23 5.87
CA HIS A 19 4.44 -0.41 5.70
C HIS A 19 4.42 -1.21 4.39
N ALA A 20 3.40 -2.01 4.19
CA ALA A 20 3.16 -2.76 2.96
C ALA A 20 1.67 -2.70 2.60
N HIS A 21 1.36 -2.93 1.34
CA HIS A 21 -0.01 -3.10 0.84
C HIS A 21 -0.18 -4.50 0.26
N GLU A 22 -1.35 -5.11 0.41
CA GLU A 22 -1.68 -6.37 -0.26
C GLU A 22 -1.98 -6.20 -1.75
N THR A 23 -2.21 -4.96 -2.14
CA THR A 23 -2.44 -4.55 -3.53
C THR A 23 -1.14 -4.16 -4.20
N PHE A 24 -1.13 -4.16 -5.51
CA PHE A 24 -0.13 -3.38 -6.23
C PHE A 24 -0.28 -1.90 -5.89
N THR A 25 0.82 -1.15 -5.97
CA THR A 25 0.78 0.29 -5.80
C THR A 25 1.38 0.94 -7.05
N PHE A 26 0.55 1.66 -7.81
CA PHE A 26 0.99 2.43 -8.97
C PHE A 26 0.86 3.91 -8.68
N GLY A 27 1.97 4.52 -8.26
CA GLY A 27 2.07 5.92 -7.85
C GLY A 27 2.60 6.81 -8.98
N LEU A 28 1.72 7.57 -9.65
CA LEU A 28 2.13 8.60 -10.61
C LEU A 28 2.50 9.88 -9.88
N ILE A 29 3.75 10.29 -9.98
CA ILE A 29 4.21 11.57 -9.44
C ILE A 29 3.78 12.70 -10.37
N GLU A 30 2.93 13.62 -9.86
CA GLU A 30 2.46 14.77 -10.61
C GLU A 30 3.33 16.03 -10.40
N TYR A 31 3.96 16.14 -9.24
CA TYR A 31 4.80 17.28 -8.86
C TYR A 31 5.84 16.89 -7.82
N GLY A 32 6.99 17.55 -7.84
CA GLY A 32 8.06 17.36 -6.88
C GLY A 32 8.75 16.01 -6.99
N ILE A 33 9.29 15.54 -5.88
CA ILE A 33 10.04 14.28 -5.80
C ILE A 33 9.57 13.49 -4.58
N GLU A 34 9.16 12.26 -4.79
CA GLU A 34 9.01 11.28 -3.73
C GLU A 34 10.30 10.50 -3.56
N GLU A 35 10.76 10.36 -2.33
CA GLU A 35 11.85 9.49 -1.94
C GLU A 35 11.33 8.37 -1.05
N PHE A 36 11.66 7.13 -1.37
CA PHE A 36 11.17 5.97 -0.63
C PHE A 36 12.16 4.82 -0.62
N SER A 37 12.18 4.05 0.47
CA SER A 37 12.94 2.81 0.53
C SER A 37 12.08 1.65 0.05
N TYR A 38 12.62 0.77 -0.79
CA TYR A 38 11.97 -0.41 -1.33
C TYR A 38 13.02 -1.48 -1.63
N GLY A 39 12.79 -2.72 -1.20
CA GLY A 39 13.72 -3.83 -1.45
C GLY A 39 15.15 -3.59 -0.95
N GLY A 40 15.31 -2.76 0.09
CA GLY A 40 16.64 -2.40 0.65
C GLY A 40 17.33 -1.23 -0.03
N SER A 41 16.79 -0.71 -1.13
CA SER A 41 17.31 0.45 -1.87
C SER A 41 16.54 1.71 -1.54
N LEU A 42 17.22 2.87 -1.56
CA LEU A 42 16.60 4.19 -1.51
C LEU A 42 16.38 4.66 -2.95
N LEU A 43 15.14 4.93 -3.30
CA LEU A 43 14.71 5.30 -4.64
C LEU A 43 14.08 6.68 -4.65
N ARG A 44 14.12 7.33 -5.81
CA ARG A 44 13.49 8.64 -6.05
C ARG A 44 12.63 8.57 -7.30
N ALA A 45 11.42 9.09 -7.21
CA ALA A 45 10.53 9.28 -8.34
C ALA A 45 10.19 10.77 -8.48
N GLY A 46 10.55 11.36 -9.60
CA GLY A 46 10.23 12.75 -9.94
C GLY A 46 8.93 12.85 -10.75
N ALA A 47 8.51 14.07 -11.06
CA ALA A 47 7.31 14.33 -11.86
C ALA A 47 7.33 13.58 -13.20
N GLY A 48 6.21 12.93 -13.53
CA GLY A 48 6.06 12.03 -14.69
C GLY A 48 6.53 10.60 -14.46
N GLY A 49 7.23 10.33 -13.34
CA GLY A 49 7.61 8.97 -12.94
C GLY A 49 6.43 8.21 -12.37
N VAL A 50 6.41 6.91 -12.59
CA VAL A 50 5.44 5.97 -12.01
C VAL A 50 6.20 5.01 -11.11
N ALA A 51 5.86 5.03 -9.83
CA ALA A 51 6.33 4.04 -8.86
C ALA A 51 5.49 2.76 -9.00
N LEU A 52 6.14 1.63 -9.23
CA LEU A 52 5.55 0.31 -9.40
C LEU A 52 5.96 -0.59 -8.24
N LEU A 53 5.07 -0.73 -7.25
CA LEU A 53 5.37 -1.58 -6.08
C LEU A 53 4.51 -2.85 -6.15
N ASN A 54 5.18 -3.96 -5.90
CA ASN A 54 4.52 -5.27 -5.83
C ASN A 54 3.80 -5.44 -4.48
N PRO A 55 2.77 -6.30 -4.42
CA PRO A 55 2.07 -6.61 -3.18
C PRO A 55 3.01 -7.11 -2.09
N ASP A 56 2.66 -6.83 -0.84
CA ASP A 56 3.35 -7.28 0.38
C ASP A 56 4.80 -6.78 0.54
N MET A 57 5.28 -5.92 -0.35
CA MET A 57 6.63 -5.36 -0.27
C MET A 57 6.68 -4.13 0.62
N VAL A 58 7.52 -4.23 1.65
CA VAL A 58 7.68 -3.15 2.63
C VAL A 58 8.41 -1.95 2.02
N HIS A 59 7.81 -0.78 2.19
CA HIS A 59 8.36 0.49 1.72
C HIS A 59 8.09 1.64 2.69
N THR A 60 8.74 2.76 2.44
CA THR A 60 8.53 4.05 3.11
C THR A 60 8.08 5.08 2.07
N GLY A 61 7.89 6.35 2.47
CA GLY A 61 7.66 7.45 1.56
C GLY A 61 7.89 8.78 2.27
N GLN A 62 8.59 9.70 1.62
CA GLN A 62 8.83 11.05 2.13
C GLN A 62 9.12 12.02 0.99
N ALA A 63 9.14 13.33 1.33
CA ALA A 63 9.61 14.33 0.38
C ALA A 63 11.09 14.11 0.05
N GLY A 64 11.39 14.02 -1.24
CA GLY A 64 12.77 13.99 -1.75
C GLY A 64 13.34 15.38 -2.04
N ALA A 65 12.50 16.43 -1.89
CA ALA A 65 12.87 17.83 -2.08
C ALA A 65 12.03 18.72 -1.14
N PRO A 66 12.49 19.95 -0.81
CA PRO A 66 11.82 20.83 0.14
C PRO A 66 10.38 21.22 -0.25
N GLU A 67 10.07 21.30 -1.54
CA GLU A 67 8.76 21.59 -2.08
C GLU A 67 7.75 20.44 -1.90
N GLY A 68 8.20 19.27 -1.46
CA GLY A 68 7.39 18.09 -1.27
C GLY A 68 7.11 17.33 -2.57
N TRP A 69 6.03 16.55 -2.57
CA TRP A 69 5.55 15.86 -3.76
C TRP A 69 4.02 15.81 -3.81
N ALA A 70 3.49 15.67 -5.01
CA ALA A 70 2.09 15.37 -5.25
C ALA A 70 1.99 14.18 -6.19
N TYR A 71 1.03 13.29 -5.93
CA TYR A 71 0.89 12.06 -6.67
C TYR A 71 -0.57 11.59 -6.76
N ARG A 72 -0.81 10.74 -7.75
CA ARG A 72 -2.02 9.93 -7.87
C ARG A 72 -1.63 8.48 -7.73
N VAL A 73 -2.27 7.77 -6.83
CA VAL A 73 -1.98 6.35 -6.59
C VAL A 73 -3.21 5.52 -6.90
N LEU A 74 -2.99 4.43 -7.57
CA LEU A 74 -3.96 3.38 -7.80
C LEU A 74 -3.46 2.12 -7.09
N TYR A 75 -4.36 1.48 -6.35
CA TYR A 75 -4.09 0.25 -5.61
C TYR A 75 -4.93 -0.90 -6.18
N PRO A 76 -4.59 -1.46 -7.35
CA PRO A 76 -5.34 -2.57 -7.90
C PRO A 76 -5.05 -3.87 -7.15
N ASP A 77 -6.11 -4.65 -6.95
CA ASP A 77 -6.01 -5.99 -6.38
C ASP A 77 -5.14 -6.90 -7.25
N PRO A 78 -4.39 -7.84 -6.66
CA PRO A 78 -3.62 -8.84 -7.39
C PRO A 78 -4.47 -9.63 -8.39
N GLY A 79 -5.73 -9.92 -8.05
CA GLY A 79 -6.67 -10.62 -8.93
C GLY A 79 -7.00 -9.83 -10.20
N LEU A 80 -7.17 -8.50 -10.10
CA LEU A 80 -7.40 -7.66 -11.26
C LEU A 80 -6.17 -7.64 -12.20
N VAL A 81 -4.98 -7.49 -11.63
CA VAL A 81 -3.72 -7.46 -12.41
C VAL A 81 -3.47 -8.82 -13.06
N ALA A 82 -3.69 -9.92 -12.34
CA ALA A 82 -3.59 -11.28 -12.86
C ALA A 82 -4.64 -11.54 -13.98
N GLY A 83 -5.85 -11.02 -13.85
CA GLY A 83 -6.89 -11.10 -14.88
C GLY A 83 -6.46 -10.40 -16.17
N VAL A 84 -5.91 -9.19 -16.08
CA VAL A 84 -5.38 -8.48 -17.26
C VAL A 84 -4.18 -9.25 -17.87
N ALA A 85 -3.31 -9.83 -17.05
CA ALA A 85 -2.21 -10.66 -17.53
C ALA A 85 -2.72 -11.91 -18.28
N ALA A 86 -3.77 -12.56 -17.76
CA ALA A 86 -4.41 -13.69 -18.44
C ALA A 86 -5.02 -13.30 -19.80
N ASP A 87 -5.68 -12.13 -19.88
CA ASP A 87 -6.20 -11.57 -21.14
C ASP A 87 -5.07 -11.31 -22.17
N LEU A 88 -3.85 -11.08 -21.69
CA LEU A 88 -2.64 -10.95 -22.52
C LEU A 88 -1.98 -12.29 -22.89
N GLY A 89 -2.57 -13.42 -22.46
CA GLY A 89 -2.08 -14.77 -22.71
C GLY A 89 -1.00 -15.26 -21.75
N TRP A 90 -0.81 -14.60 -20.63
CA TRP A 90 0.12 -15.06 -19.58
C TRP A 90 -0.50 -16.23 -18.80
N ARG A 91 0.20 -17.32 -18.70
CA ARG A 91 -0.36 -18.59 -18.19
C ARG A 91 -0.07 -18.90 -16.73
N LEU A 92 0.85 -18.19 -16.06
CA LEU A 92 1.33 -18.57 -14.73
C LEU A 92 1.61 -17.35 -13.82
N GLY A 93 1.07 -17.43 -12.59
CA GLY A 93 1.47 -16.63 -11.45
C GLY A 93 0.98 -15.17 -11.44
N THR A 94 1.13 -14.52 -10.30
CA THR A 94 0.91 -13.08 -10.17
C THR A 94 2.07 -12.36 -10.85
N PRO A 95 1.82 -11.43 -11.77
CA PRO A 95 2.87 -10.62 -12.38
C PRO A 95 3.72 -9.90 -11.34
N SER A 96 4.97 -9.64 -11.65
CA SER A 96 5.86 -8.83 -10.82
C SER A 96 6.54 -7.75 -11.64
N PHE A 97 6.76 -6.60 -11.01
CA PHE A 97 7.48 -5.47 -11.59
C PHE A 97 8.88 -5.40 -10.99
N PRO A 98 9.93 -5.78 -11.75
CA PRO A 98 11.31 -5.72 -11.27
C PRO A 98 11.85 -4.30 -11.16
N GLU A 99 11.39 -3.41 -12.05
CA GLU A 99 11.73 -1.99 -12.02
C GLU A 99 10.70 -1.25 -11.16
N THR A 100 11.18 -0.58 -10.12
CA THR A 100 10.31 0.09 -9.15
C THR A 100 9.89 1.49 -9.61
N VAL A 101 10.71 2.19 -10.39
CA VAL A 101 10.41 3.52 -10.93
C VAL A 101 10.61 3.51 -12.43
N VAL A 102 9.57 3.86 -13.17
CA VAL A 102 9.60 3.93 -14.64
C VAL A 102 9.11 5.30 -15.11
N TYR A 103 9.66 5.77 -16.24
CA TYR A 103 9.23 6.99 -16.93
C TYR A 103 8.55 6.66 -18.25
N ASP A 104 7.41 5.96 -18.14
CA ASP A 104 6.56 5.60 -19.28
C ASP A 104 5.42 6.62 -19.43
N THR A 105 5.62 7.57 -20.32
CA THR A 105 4.65 8.64 -20.58
C THR A 105 3.27 8.13 -21.00
N SER A 106 3.21 7.01 -21.72
CA SER A 106 1.94 6.43 -22.19
C SER A 106 1.15 5.86 -21.03
N SER A 107 1.77 5.04 -20.21
CA SER A 107 1.16 4.47 -19.02
C SER A 107 0.82 5.56 -17.99
N ALA A 108 1.68 6.55 -17.78
CA ALA A 108 1.43 7.69 -16.89
C ALA A 108 0.16 8.47 -17.29
N ARG A 109 -0.02 8.78 -18.59
CA ARG A 109 -1.22 9.45 -19.11
C ARG A 109 -2.48 8.62 -18.89
N LEU A 110 -2.42 7.31 -19.15
CA LEU A 110 -3.57 6.40 -18.98
C LEU A 110 -3.95 6.25 -17.50
N LEU A 111 -2.97 6.08 -16.61
CA LEU A 111 -3.20 6.03 -15.16
C LEU A 111 -3.85 7.32 -14.65
N ARG A 112 -3.33 8.47 -15.09
CA ARG A 112 -3.92 9.78 -14.74
C ARG A 112 -5.35 9.90 -15.24
N ALA A 113 -5.61 9.56 -16.50
CA ALA A 113 -6.93 9.62 -17.09
C ALA A 113 -7.93 8.67 -16.39
N ALA A 114 -7.51 7.45 -16.06
CA ALA A 114 -8.31 6.49 -15.31
C ALA A 114 -8.68 7.03 -13.92
N HIS A 115 -7.72 7.62 -13.22
CA HIS A 115 -7.93 8.22 -11.90
C HIS A 115 -8.90 9.41 -11.98
N ILE A 116 -8.73 10.32 -12.94
CA ILE A 116 -9.62 11.47 -13.16
C ILE A 116 -11.03 10.99 -13.50
N ALA A 117 -11.19 10.04 -14.43
CA ALA A 117 -12.50 9.49 -14.77
C ALA A 117 -13.21 8.89 -13.54
N ALA A 118 -12.46 8.23 -12.65
CA ALA A 118 -13.01 7.69 -11.42
C ALA A 118 -13.42 8.81 -10.42
N GLU A 119 -12.66 9.90 -10.31
CA GLU A 119 -13.03 11.08 -9.51
C GLU A 119 -14.35 11.69 -9.97
N HIS A 120 -14.63 11.66 -11.27
CA HIS A 120 -15.90 12.16 -11.86
C HIS A 120 -17.01 11.10 -11.89
N GLY A 121 -16.81 9.93 -11.34
CA GLY A 121 -17.81 8.87 -11.31
C GLY A 121 -18.03 8.14 -12.65
N ASP A 122 -17.21 8.40 -13.67
CA ASP A 122 -17.29 7.70 -14.96
C ASP A 122 -16.70 6.29 -14.83
N ARG A 123 -17.59 5.36 -14.52
CA ARG A 123 -17.24 3.96 -14.27
C ARG A 123 -16.71 3.25 -15.52
N LEU A 124 -17.26 3.57 -16.69
CA LEU A 124 -16.85 2.93 -17.94
C LEU A 124 -15.49 3.43 -18.38
N ALA A 125 -15.29 4.74 -18.44
CA ALA A 125 -14.00 5.32 -18.81
C ALA A 125 -12.90 4.90 -17.84
N SER A 126 -13.16 5.00 -16.52
CA SER A 126 -12.15 4.66 -15.51
C SER A 126 -11.70 3.20 -15.59
N SER A 127 -12.65 2.25 -15.75
CA SER A 127 -12.31 0.82 -15.86
C SER A 127 -11.60 0.49 -17.16
N SER A 128 -12.02 1.07 -18.29
CA SER A 128 -11.41 0.84 -19.60
C SER A 128 -9.98 1.40 -19.66
N LEU A 129 -9.79 2.63 -19.19
CA LEU A 129 -8.47 3.29 -19.16
C LEU A 129 -7.50 2.56 -18.23
N LEU A 130 -7.98 2.12 -17.06
CA LEU A 130 -7.15 1.35 -16.13
C LEU A 130 -6.69 0.03 -16.75
N ARG A 131 -7.60 -0.75 -17.35
CA ARG A 131 -7.21 -2.01 -18.01
C ARG A 131 -6.19 -1.78 -19.13
N THR A 132 -6.36 -0.70 -19.89
CA THR A 132 -5.41 -0.32 -20.93
C THR A 132 -4.05 0.05 -20.34
N ALA A 133 -4.02 0.83 -19.25
CA ALA A 133 -2.79 1.19 -18.54
C ALA A 133 -2.10 -0.05 -17.98
N LEU A 134 -2.84 -0.94 -17.32
CA LEU A 134 -2.30 -2.19 -16.77
C LEU A 134 -1.72 -3.07 -17.86
N ALA A 135 -2.43 -3.22 -18.99
CA ALA A 135 -1.92 -3.98 -20.14
C ALA A 135 -0.62 -3.40 -20.72
N GLY A 136 -0.52 -2.07 -20.78
CA GLY A 136 0.70 -1.37 -21.19
C GLY A 136 1.86 -1.65 -20.23
N LEU A 137 1.63 -1.43 -18.92
CA LEU A 137 2.63 -1.67 -17.87
C LEU A 137 3.10 -3.13 -17.84
N LEU A 138 2.16 -4.08 -17.94
CA LEU A 138 2.49 -5.50 -17.96
C LEU A 138 3.40 -5.85 -19.14
N ARG A 139 3.07 -5.40 -20.35
CA ARG A 139 3.88 -5.68 -21.54
C ARG A 139 5.27 -5.05 -21.51
N ALA A 140 5.38 -3.84 -20.98
CA ALA A 140 6.62 -3.08 -21.01
C ALA A 140 7.54 -3.35 -19.81
N HIS A 141 6.98 -3.56 -18.62
CA HIS A 141 7.72 -3.47 -17.36
C HIS A 141 7.54 -4.66 -16.43
N ALA A 142 6.61 -5.59 -16.70
CA ALA A 142 6.41 -6.73 -15.83
C ALA A 142 7.05 -8.01 -16.37
N ARG A 143 7.23 -8.96 -15.46
CA ARG A 143 7.61 -10.34 -15.75
C ARG A 143 6.52 -11.27 -15.26
N PRO A 144 6.29 -12.42 -15.95
CA PRO A 144 5.46 -13.48 -15.41
C PRO A 144 6.01 -13.84 -14.03
N GLY A 145 5.11 -13.98 -13.05
CA GLY A 145 5.54 -14.27 -11.69
C GLY A 145 6.21 -15.64 -11.62
N ASP A 146 7.51 -15.68 -11.62
CA ASP A 146 8.19 -16.78 -10.95
C ASP A 146 7.76 -16.71 -9.49
N ARG A 147 7.43 -17.87 -8.90
CA ARG A 147 7.33 -17.99 -7.45
C ARG A 147 8.64 -17.41 -6.92
N ALA A 148 8.56 -16.21 -6.34
CA ALA A 148 9.72 -15.48 -5.90
C ALA A 148 10.66 -16.46 -5.18
N ARG A 149 11.81 -16.72 -5.74
CA ARG A 149 12.95 -17.20 -5.00
C ARG A 149 13.35 -16.04 -4.11
N VAL A 150 12.64 -15.93 -3.00
CA VAL A 150 13.17 -15.22 -1.86
C VAL A 150 14.47 -15.94 -1.55
N ASP A 151 15.57 -15.22 -1.70
CA ASP A 151 16.91 -15.72 -1.39
C ASP A 151 16.88 -16.25 0.05
N ARG A 152 16.86 -17.58 0.15
CA ARG A 152 16.71 -18.29 1.41
C ARG A 152 18.08 -18.40 2.04
N GLY A 153 18.49 -17.37 2.77
CA GLY A 153 19.43 -17.59 3.85
C GLY A 153 18.92 -18.72 4.76
N PRO A 154 19.74 -19.34 5.61
CA PRO A 154 19.45 -20.59 6.32
C PRO A 154 18.36 -20.47 7.38
N TYR A 155 17.22 -19.86 7.06
CA TYR A 155 16.10 -19.59 7.93
C TYR A 155 14.94 -20.55 7.64
N ARG A 156 14.58 -21.25 8.67
CA ARG A 156 13.67 -22.37 8.77
C ARG A 156 12.25 -22.06 8.30
N SER A 157 11.74 -23.07 7.65
CA SER A 157 10.38 -23.37 7.22
C SER A 157 9.46 -22.14 6.98
N PRO A 158 9.24 -21.79 5.71
CA PRO A 158 8.17 -20.85 5.33
C PRO A 158 6.80 -21.22 5.91
N ALA A 159 6.60 -22.49 6.26
CA ALA A 159 5.41 -22.97 6.92
C ALA A 159 5.25 -22.40 8.33
N ALA A 160 6.30 -22.37 9.15
CA ALA A 160 6.24 -21.85 10.52
C ALA A 160 5.88 -20.34 10.53
N ILE A 161 6.47 -19.54 9.63
CA ILE A 161 6.16 -18.12 9.55
C ILE A 161 4.74 -17.90 9.02
N ARG A 162 4.25 -18.72 8.08
CA ARG A 162 2.84 -18.68 7.65
C ARG A 162 1.91 -18.95 8.84
N THR A 163 2.17 -19.98 9.63
CA THR A 163 1.37 -20.28 10.83
C THR A 163 1.32 -19.08 11.77
N VAL A 164 2.45 -18.40 12.01
CA VAL A 164 2.46 -17.17 12.83
C VAL A 164 1.63 -16.06 12.20
N ARG A 165 1.74 -15.84 10.89
CA ARG A 165 0.95 -14.83 10.19
C ARG A 165 -0.54 -15.10 10.32
N ASP A 166 -0.96 -16.35 10.10
CA ASP A 166 -2.36 -16.76 10.19
C ASP A 166 -2.89 -16.58 11.62
N LEU A 167 -2.12 -17.03 12.62
CA LEU A 167 -2.47 -16.87 14.03
C LEU A 167 -2.59 -15.40 14.46
N LEU A 168 -1.69 -14.54 13.99
CA LEU A 168 -1.73 -13.10 14.26
C LEU A 168 -2.90 -12.43 13.53
N ALA A 169 -3.28 -12.90 12.35
CA ALA A 169 -4.44 -12.39 11.62
C ALA A 169 -5.75 -12.80 12.30
N ASP A 170 -5.84 -14.03 12.80
CA ASP A 170 -7.03 -14.55 13.48
C ASP A 170 -7.25 -13.90 14.86
N ARG A 171 -6.19 -13.42 15.50
CA ARG A 171 -6.22 -12.86 16.87
C ARG A 171 -5.82 -11.39 16.90
N LEU A 172 -6.33 -10.57 16.02
CA LEU A 172 -5.98 -9.15 15.94
C LEU A 172 -6.30 -8.35 17.20
N ALA A 173 -7.41 -8.66 17.88
CA ALA A 173 -7.82 -7.97 19.09
C ALA A 173 -6.90 -8.33 20.29
N ASP A 174 -6.56 -9.62 20.41
CA ASP A 174 -5.73 -10.16 21.49
C ASP A 174 -4.65 -11.10 20.91
N PRO A 175 -3.59 -10.54 20.28
CA PRO A 175 -2.54 -11.33 19.69
C PRO A 175 -1.70 -12.03 20.79
N PRO A 176 -1.23 -13.26 20.54
CA PRO A 176 -0.31 -13.96 21.42
C PRO A 176 0.96 -13.15 21.68
N SER A 177 1.56 -13.34 22.87
CA SER A 177 2.85 -12.75 23.16
C SER A 177 3.95 -13.33 22.26
N LEU A 178 5.07 -12.64 22.11
CA LEU A 178 6.22 -13.14 21.36
C LEU A 178 6.75 -14.46 21.94
N ASP A 179 6.73 -14.58 23.26
CA ASP A 179 7.20 -15.78 23.96
C ASP A 179 6.25 -16.96 23.73
N ASP A 180 4.94 -16.73 23.66
CA ASP A 180 3.96 -17.77 23.34
C ASP A 180 4.13 -18.26 21.90
N LEU A 181 4.27 -17.32 20.95
CA LEU A 181 4.54 -17.67 19.54
C LEU A 181 5.85 -18.46 19.39
N ALA A 182 6.89 -18.03 20.09
CA ALA A 182 8.19 -18.69 20.05
C ALA A 182 8.12 -20.10 20.65
N ARG A 183 7.40 -20.27 21.74
CA ARG A 183 7.16 -21.56 22.41
C ARG A 183 6.37 -22.52 21.53
N GLU A 184 5.32 -22.04 20.85
CA GLU A 184 4.48 -22.84 19.96
C GLU A 184 5.28 -23.39 18.76
N LEU A 185 6.29 -22.65 18.32
CA LEU A 185 7.14 -23.02 17.18
C LEU A 185 8.47 -23.69 17.59
N ASP A 186 8.70 -23.91 18.87
CA ASP A 186 10.00 -24.36 19.41
C ASP A 186 11.17 -23.50 18.89
N MET A 187 10.99 -22.17 18.98
CA MET A 187 11.95 -21.19 18.50
C MET A 187 12.41 -20.26 19.63
N ASN A 188 13.63 -19.75 19.50
CA ASN A 188 14.06 -18.61 20.30
C ASN A 188 13.30 -17.33 19.84
N PRO A 189 12.77 -16.49 20.77
CA PRO A 189 12.03 -15.26 20.43
C PRO A 189 12.79 -14.32 19.49
N PHE A 190 14.10 -14.14 19.67
CA PHE A 190 14.92 -13.33 18.77
C PHE A 190 15.06 -13.94 17.37
N ALA A 191 15.16 -15.27 17.28
CA ALA A 191 15.18 -15.97 16.00
C ALA A 191 13.84 -15.84 15.29
N LEU A 192 12.73 -15.94 16.02
CA LEU A 192 11.38 -15.72 15.47
C LEU A 192 11.24 -14.30 14.89
N VAL A 193 11.60 -13.26 15.65
CA VAL A 193 11.53 -11.87 15.15
C VAL A 193 12.35 -11.68 13.89
N ARG A 194 13.58 -12.20 13.85
CA ARG A 194 14.45 -12.10 12.66
C ARG A 194 13.84 -12.80 11.45
N SER A 195 13.39 -14.06 11.64
CA SER A 195 12.81 -14.86 10.57
C SER A 195 11.51 -14.25 10.05
N PHE A 196 10.63 -13.82 10.97
CA PHE A 196 9.38 -13.15 10.63
C PHE A 196 9.62 -11.86 9.87
N ARG A 197 10.58 -11.03 10.33
CA ARG A 197 10.95 -9.80 9.64
C ARG A 197 11.60 -10.04 8.27
N ALA A 198 12.38 -11.12 8.12
CA ALA A 198 12.97 -11.49 6.84
C ALA A 198 11.91 -11.92 5.82
N ASP A 199 10.84 -12.59 6.27
CA ASP A 199 9.74 -13.05 5.41
C ASP A 199 8.74 -11.92 5.10
N THR A 200 8.33 -11.14 6.11
CA THR A 200 7.25 -10.14 6.00
C THR A 200 7.74 -8.71 5.83
N GLY A 201 9.02 -8.45 6.03
CA GLY A 201 9.61 -7.11 6.09
C GLY A 201 9.33 -6.35 7.39
N LEU A 202 8.44 -6.84 8.25
CA LEU A 202 8.02 -6.21 9.51
C LEU A 202 8.24 -7.14 10.71
N PRO A 203 8.58 -6.62 11.90
CA PRO A 203 8.51 -7.44 13.11
C PRO A 203 7.06 -7.75 13.48
N PRO A 204 6.76 -8.84 14.23
CA PRO A 204 5.39 -9.30 14.51
C PRO A 204 4.44 -8.22 15.01
N HIS A 205 4.85 -7.39 15.97
CA HIS A 205 4.00 -6.32 16.51
C HIS A 205 3.64 -5.23 15.47
N ALA A 206 4.56 -4.90 14.57
CA ALA A 206 4.32 -3.91 13.52
C ALA A 206 3.41 -4.52 12.42
N TYR A 207 3.56 -5.81 12.14
CA TYR A 207 2.69 -6.55 11.25
C TYR A 207 1.24 -6.58 11.77
N VAL A 208 1.02 -6.88 13.05
CA VAL A 208 -0.32 -6.80 13.68
C VAL A 208 -0.92 -5.40 13.53
N ASN A 209 -0.15 -4.36 13.84
CA ASN A 209 -0.63 -2.99 13.69
C ASN A 209 -0.98 -2.64 12.23
N HIS A 210 -0.25 -3.20 11.26
CA HIS A 210 -0.57 -3.06 9.85
C HIS A 210 -1.92 -3.73 9.52
N LEU A 211 -2.14 -4.97 9.97
CA LEU A 211 -3.42 -5.67 9.80
C LEU A 211 -4.58 -4.93 10.48
N ARG A 212 -4.37 -4.42 11.69
CA ARG A 212 -5.37 -3.61 12.41
C ARG A 212 -5.75 -2.34 11.64
N VAL A 213 -4.78 -1.64 11.06
CA VAL A 213 -5.05 -0.45 10.21
C VAL A 213 -5.85 -0.85 8.97
N ARG A 214 -5.57 -2.00 8.39
CA ARG A 214 -6.31 -2.52 7.25
C ARG A 214 -7.77 -2.83 7.60
N LEU A 215 -8.01 -3.53 8.70
CA LEU A 215 -9.35 -3.77 9.23
C LEU A 215 -10.07 -2.44 9.54
N ALA A 216 -9.36 -1.50 10.18
CA ALA A 216 -9.91 -0.17 10.47
C ALA A 216 -10.34 0.57 9.19
N ARG A 217 -9.59 0.46 8.09
CA ARG A 217 -10.00 1.03 6.79
C ARG A 217 -11.31 0.41 6.31
N GLN A 218 -11.44 -0.92 6.35
CA GLN A 218 -12.65 -1.64 5.92
C GLN A 218 -13.87 -1.19 6.74
N LEU A 219 -13.71 -1.08 8.06
CA LEU A 219 -14.78 -0.62 8.96
C LEU A 219 -15.18 0.84 8.68
N LEU A 220 -14.20 1.74 8.48
CA LEU A 220 -14.47 3.14 8.10
C LEU A 220 -15.15 3.23 6.72
N ASP A 221 -14.76 2.39 5.78
CA ASP A 221 -15.37 2.32 4.44
C ASP A 221 -16.83 1.82 4.50
N SER A 222 -17.17 0.99 5.50
CA SER A 222 -18.56 0.56 5.78
C SER A 222 -19.36 1.54 6.64
N GLY A 223 -18.77 2.69 7.01
CA GLY A 223 -19.46 3.75 7.75
C GLY A 223 -19.41 3.62 9.27
N VAL A 224 -18.63 2.67 9.83
CA VAL A 224 -18.46 2.54 11.28
C VAL A 224 -17.76 3.78 11.84
N ALA A 225 -18.26 4.29 12.98
CA ALA A 225 -17.69 5.49 13.59
C ALA A 225 -16.25 5.24 14.09
N PRO A 226 -15.31 6.22 13.97
CA PRO A 226 -13.92 6.03 14.36
C PRO A 226 -13.68 5.57 15.80
N ALA A 227 -14.58 5.87 16.71
CA ALA A 227 -14.51 5.41 18.10
C ALA A 227 -14.72 3.89 18.20
N ASP A 228 -15.73 3.39 17.50
CA ASP A 228 -16.08 1.95 17.48
C ASP A 228 -15.03 1.17 16.68
N VAL A 229 -14.52 1.74 15.58
CA VAL A 229 -13.43 1.18 14.79
C VAL A 229 -12.20 0.88 15.64
N ALA A 230 -11.87 1.73 16.62
CA ALA A 230 -10.71 1.48 17.48
C ALA A 230 -10.86 0.17 18.27
N ALA A 231 -12.02 -0.07 18.86
CA ALA A 231 -12.31 -1.28 19.62
C ALA A 231 -12.34 -2.52 18.70
N GLU A 232 -13.09 -2.44 17.59
CA GLU A 232 -13.27 -3.56 16.67
C GLU A 232 -11.96 -3.97 15.95
N ALA A 233 -11.09 -2.99 15.63
CA ALA A 233 -9.80 -3.27 15.02
C ALA A 233 -8.70 -3.65 16.05
N GLY A 234 -9.02 -3.74 17.34
CA GLY A 234 -8.10 -4.17 18.40
C GLY A 234 -7.08 -3.12 18.83
N PHE A 235 -7.37 -1.82 18.63
CA PHE A 235 -6.59 -0.75 19.22
C PHE A 235 -7.03 -0.47 20.66
N ALA A 236 -6.08 -0.08 21.51
CA ALA A 236 -6.38 0.23 22.92
C ALA A 236 -7.38 1.40 23.08
N ASP A 237 -7.29 2.38 22.19
CA ASP A 237 -8.15 3.56 22.17
C ASP A 237 -8.12 4.24 20.78
N GLN A 238 -9.00 5.24 20.60
CA GLN A 238 -9.08 6.03 19.36
C GLN A 238 -7.80 6.84 19.08
N ALA A 239 -7.05 7.26 20.11
CA ALA A 239 -5.80 7.98 19.90
C ALA A 239 -4.70 7.04 19.38
N HIS A 240 -4.68 5.80 19.86
CA HIS A 240 -3.81 4.74 19.38
C HIS A 240 -4.12 4.41 17.92
N LEU A 241 -5.40 4.17 17.58
CA LEU A 241 -5.84 4.04 16.19
C LEU A 241 -5.37 5.23 15.34
N THR A 242 -5.64 6.45 15.78
CA THR A 242 -5.34 7.66 15.01
C THR A 242 -3.84 7.78 14.69
N ARG A 243 -2.97 7.50 15.66
CA ARG A 243 -1.51 7.52 15.46
C ARG A 243 -1.06 6.50 14.40
N HIS A 244 -1.52 5.25 14.53
CA HIS A 244 -1.13 4.18 13.60
C HIS A 244 -1.75 4.36 12.22
N PHE A 245 -3.02 4.71 12.17
CA PHE A 245 -3.74 4.96 10.93
C PHE A 245 -3.12 6.11 10.12
N LYS A 246 -2.87 7.26 10.77
CA LYS A 246 -2.21 8.40 10.11
C LYS A 246 -0.82 8.04 9.60
N ARG A 247 -0.07 7.20 10.34
CA ARG A 247 1.28 6.76 9.97
C ARG A 247 1.30 5.88 8.72
N VAL A 248 0.25 5.07 8.51
CA VAL A 248 0.15 4.12 7.38
C VAL A 248 -0.64 4.73 6.21
N VAL A 249 -1.74 5.43 6.50
CA VAL A 249 -2.68 5.94 5.48
C VAL A 249 -2.39 7.40 5.10
N GLY A 250 -1.64 8.13 5.92
CA GLY A 250 -1.28 9.53 5.69
C GLY A 250 -2.24 10.53 6.33
N VAL A 251 -3.47 10.14 6.63
CA VAL A 251 -4.52 11.00 7.20
C VAL A 251 -5.20 10.36 8.40
N PRO A 252 -5.77 11.16 9.33
CA PRO A 252 -6.54 10.61 10.44
C PRO A 252 -7.79 9.86 9.98
N PRO A 253 -8.30 8.88 10.75
CA PRO A 253 -9.49 8.07 10.41
C PRO A 253 -10.71 8.92 10.03
N ARG A 254 -11.01 9.95 10.82
CA ARG A 254 -12.16 10.85 10.59
C ARG A 254 -12.03 11.66 9.28
N SER A 255 -10.82 12.05 8.92
CA SER A 255 -10.56 12.72 7.65
C SER A 255 -10.68 11.74 6.49
N TYR A 256 -10.13 10.53 6.65
CA TYR A 256 -10.25 9.45 5.68
C TYR A 256 -11.73 9.16 5.35
N GLN A 257 -12.58 8.98 6.36
CA GLN A 257 -14.00 8.69 6.20
C GLN A 257 -14.72 9.83 5.43
N ARG A 258 -14.51 11.09 5.83
CA ARG A 258 -15.09 12.25 5.13
C ARG A 258 -14.67 12.35 3.67
N TYR A 259 -13.45 11.96 3.33
CA TYR A 259 -12.98 11.94 1.94
C TYR A 259 -13.64 10.83 1.10
N ARG A 260 -14.00 9.74 1.71
CA ARG A 260 -14.75 8.66 1.03
C ARG A 260 -16.20 9.06 0.75
N GLU A 261 -16.80 9.86 1.62
CA GLU A 261 -18.17 10.37 1.48
C GLU A 261 -18.25 11.53 0.48
N GLY A 262 -17.21 12.35 0.34
CA GLY A 262 -17.24 13.64 -0.40
C GLY A 262 -16.24 13.83 -1.54
N GLY A 263 -15.46 12.78 -1.95
CA GLY A 263 -14.46 12.92 -3.05
C GLY A 263 -13.06 13.33 -2.59
N LYS A 264 -12.12 12.72 -3.08
CA LYS A 264 -10.76 12.21 -2.80
C LYS A 264 -9.61 13.21 -2.98
N ASN A 265 -9.52 14.29 -2.18
CA ASN A 265 -8.30 15.12 -2.13
C ASN A 265 -7.72 15.14 -0.72
N VAL A 266 -6.49 14.66 -0.54
CA VAL A 266 -5.73 14.75 0.72
C VAL A 266 -4.67 15.83 0.58
N GLN A 267 -4.71 16.82 1.47
CA GLN A 267 -3.69 17.86 1.57
C GLN A 267 -3.11 17.88 2.98
N ASP A 268 -1.79 17.74 3.10
CA ASP A 268 -1.11 17.94 4.38
C ASP A 268 -1.08 19.45 4.69
N SER A 269 -1.74 19.84 5.78
CA SER A 269 -1.84 21.23 6.22
C SER A 269 -0.62 21.66 7.03
N GLY A 270 0.58 21.32 6.58
CA GLY A 270 1.85 21.89 7.01
C GLY A 270 2.08 23.23 6.31
N GLY A 271 1.38 24.27 6.72
CA GLY A 271 1.73 25.68 6.50
C GLY A 271 1.84 26.15 5.05
N ALA A 272 0.78 26.14 4.26
CA ALA A 272 0.67 27.02 3.11
C ALA A 272 -0.81 27.35 2.88
N ARG A 273 -1.15 28.59 3.17
CA ARG A 273 -2.44 29.18 2.77
C ARG A 273 -2.52 29.30 1.25
N HIS A 274 -3.74 29.05 0.74
CA HIS A 274 -4.27 29.48 -0.56
C HIS A 274 -3.59 28.95 -1.82
N LEU A 275 -4.31 28.02 -2.44
CA LEU A 275 -4.64 28.10 -3.88
C LEU A 275 -5.81 27.14 -4.13
N ALA A 276 -6.98 27.48 -3.61
CA ALA A 276 -8.25 27.07 -4.17
C ALA A 276 -8.68 28.23 -5.03
N SER A 277 -8.63 28.06 -6.32
CA SER A 277 -9.44 28.67 -7.37
C SER A 277 -8.67 28.71 -8.69
N HIS A 278 -9.35 28.30 -9.72
CA HIS A 278 -8.99 28.34 -11.15
C HIS A 278 -8.01 27.29 -11.67
N LEU A 279 -8.55 26.21 -12.14
CA LEU A 279 -8.77 25.81 -13.53
C LEU A 279 -9.46 24.45 -13.55
#